data_0d4c39b6309071ac66146c89eb39408b
#
_entry.id   0d4c39b6309071ac66146c89eb39408b
#
_cell.length_a   1.000
_cell.length_b   1.000
_cell.length_c   1.000
_cell.angle_alpha   90.00
_cell.angle_beta   90.00
_cell.angle_gamma   90.00
#
_symmetry.space_group_name_H-M   'P 1'
#
loop_
_entity.id
_entity.type
_entity.pdbx_description
1 polymer ?
#
loop_
_entity_poly.entity_id
_entity_poly.type
_entity_poly.pdbx_seq_one_letter_code
_entity_poly.pdbx_strand_id
1 'polypeptide(L)'
;MAPDFRSDRSDSPEGKGRARAAWDAYVRTVSKASNPVLEPAARRLAATHTGDLVGFWVMWHLQGGFEGLVEMGMHPSTVWRRVKRFRTVFKAHPDEFVMPGVHLNIGEYWDDARTRTLAKYGELPESMSRRPTAARDSEG
;
A
#
# COMPACT_ATOMS: atom_id res chain seq x y z
N MET A 1 -29.56 -40.00 -9.65
CA MET A 1 -28.20 -40.50 -9.41
C MET A 1 -27.30 -39.34 -9.00
N ALA A 2 -26.80 -39.39 -7.79
CA ALA A 2 -25.75 -38.42 -7.40
C ALA A 2 -24.48 -38.71 -8.21
N PRO A 3 -23.83 -37.71 -8.84
CA PRO A 3 -22.59 -37.95 -9.54
C PRO A 3 -21.55 -38.49 -8.59
N ASP A 4 -20.89 -39.58 -8.97
CA ASP A 4 -19.81 -40.17 -8.19
C ASP A 4 -18.55 -39.32 -8.36
N PHE A 5 -18.33 -38.41 -7.42
CA PHE A 5 -17.15 -37.54 -7.40
C PHE A 5 -15.83 -38.31 -7.17
N ARG A 6 -15.87 -39.58 -6.83
CA ARG A 6 -14.68 -40.41 -6.61
C ARG A 6 -13.96 -40.77 -7.90
N SER A 7 -14.65 -40.70 -9.03
CA SER A 7 -14.07 -40.98 -10.34
C SER A 7 -13.33 -39.79 -10.95
N ASP A 8 -13.54 -38.58 -10.43
CA ASP A 8 -12.89 -37.39 -10.95
C ASP A 8 -11.52 -37.23 -10.27
N ARG A 9 -10.48 -37.45 -11.04
CA ARG A 9 -9.12 -37.16 -10.56
C ARG A 9 -8.97 -35.64 -10.37
N SER A 10 -8.54 -35.24 -9.19
CA SER A 10 -8.36 -33.82 -8.82
C SER A 10 -7.33 -33.10 -9.70
N ASP A 11 -6.47 -33.83 -10.39
CA ASP A 11 -5.45 -33.31 -11.31
C ASP A 11 -5.90 -33.21 -12.77
N SER A 12 -7.08 -33.73 -13.12
CA SER A 12 -7.65 -33.55 -14.45
C SER A 12 -8.20 -32.14 -14.64
N PRO A 13 -8.23 -31.61 -15.90
CA PRO A 13 -8.80 -30.28 -16.17
C PRO A 13 -10.29 -30.18 -15.76
N GLU A 14 -11.06 -31.26 -15.95
CA GLU A 14 -12.48 -31.33 -15.55
C GLU A 14 -12.63 -31.37 -14.03
N GLY A 15 -11.78 -32.13 -13.34
CA GLY A 15 -11.76 -32.19 -11.87
C GLY A 15 -11.39 -30.85 -11.23
N LYS A 16 -10.41 -30.15 -11.78
CA LYS A 16 -10.04 -28.81 -11.32
C LYS A 16 -11.16 -27.79 -11.56
N GLY A 17 -11.82 -27.84 -12.70
CA GLY A 17 -12.96 -26.98 -13.02
C GLY A 17 -14.13 -27.18 -12.06
N ARG A 18 -14.45 -28.44 -11.73
CA ARG A 18 -15.52 -28.77 -10.76
C ARG A 18 -15.15 -28.38 -9.34
N ALA A 19 -13.92 -28.63 -8.92
CA ALA A 19 -13.42 -28.23 -7.60
C ALA A 19 -13.47 -26.71 -7.42
N ARG A 20 -13.07 -25.96 -8.43
CA ARG A 20 -13.15 -24.49 -8.42
C ARG A 20 -14.59 -23.99 -8.36
N ALA A 21 -15.49 -24.56 -9.18
CA ALA A 21 -16.91 -24.19 -9.16
C ALA A 21 -17.57 -24.48 -7.82
N ALA A 22 -17.23 -25.62 -7.19
CA ALA A 22 -17.71 -25.96 -5.85
C ALA A 22 -17.16 -25.00 -4.78
N TRP A 23 -15.89 -24.64 -4.86
CA TRP A 23 -15.27 -23.65 -3.97
C TRP A 23 -15.91 -22.27 -4.12
N ASP A 24 -16.09 -21.79 -5.35
CA ASP A 24 -16.74 -20.50 -5.62
C ASP A 24 -18.19 -20.47 -5.12
N ALA A 25 -18.94 -21.57 -5.26
CA ALA A 25 -20.28 -21.69 -4.72
C ALA A 25 -20.28 -21.67 -3.18
N TYR A 26 -19.35 -22.38 -2.55
CA TYR A 26 -19.15 -22.37 -1.09
C TYR A 26 -18.82 -20.96 -0.58
N VAL A 27 -17.84 -20.31 -1.20
CA VAL A 27 -17.43 -18.95 -0.84
C VAL A 27 -18.58 -17.97 -0.97
N ARG A 28 -19.36 -18.04 -2.05
CA ARG A 28 -20.55 -17.20 -2.22
C ARG A 28 -21.60 -17.43 -1.14
N THR A 29 -21.85 -18.68 -0.78
CA THR A 29 -22.83 -19.03 0.25
C THR A 29 -22.37 -18.53 1.62
N VAL A 30 -21.11 -18.78 1.98
CA VAL A 30 -20.53 -18.33 3.26
C VAL A 30 -20.47 -16.80 3.31
N SER A 31 -20.06 -16.15 2.23
CA SER A 31 -20.03 -14.68 2.15
C SER A 31 -21.41 -14.07 2.32
N LYS A 32 -22.43 -14.64 1.67
CA LYS A 32 -23.81 -14.16 1.80
C LYS A 32 -24.36 -14.31 3.22
N ALA A 33 -24.03 -15.41 3.91
CA ALA A 33 -24.47 -15.64 5.28
C ALA A 33 -23.71 -14.80 6.29
N SER A 34 -22.42 -14.50 6.05
CA SER A 34 -21.53 -13.79 6.98
C SER A 34 -21.41 -12.29 6.70
N ASN A 35 -21.84 -11.81 5.52
CA ASN A 35 -21.75 -10.40 5.13
C ASN A 35 -22.27 -9.40 6.18
N PRO A 36 -23.41 -9.62 6.84
CA PRO A 36 -23.91 -8.67 7.83
C PRO A 36 -22.95 -8.45 9.00
N VAL A 37 -22.13 -9.46 9.33
CA VAL A 37 -21.18 -9.43 10.47
C VAL A 37 -19.79 -9.03 10.02
N LEU A 38 -19.31 -9.58 8.88
CA LEU A 38 -17.94 -9.41 8.41
C LEU A 38 -17.74 -8.16 7.55
N GLU A 39 -18.77 -7.67 6.88
CA GLU A 39 -18.66 -6.52 5.99
C GLU A 39 -18.13 -5.26 6.68
N PRO A 40 -18.61 -4.84 7.88
CA PRO A 40 -18.06 -3.68 8.55
C PRO A 40 -16.59 -3.85 8.94
N ALA A 41 -16.20 -5.05 9.37
CA ALA A 41 -14.81 -5.37 9.70
C ALA A 41 -13.92 -5.36 8.44
N ALA A 42 -14.40 -5.94 7.34
CA ALA A 42 -13.70 -5.96 6.06
C ALA A 42 -13.54 -4.55 5.48
N ARG A 43 -14.57 -3.72 5.55
CA ARG A 43 -14.49 -2.30 5.13
C ARG A 43 -13.48 -1.52 5.97
N ARG A 44 -13.47 -1.72 7.27
CA ARG A 44 -12.53 -1.06 8.18
C ARG A 44 -11.10 -1.48 7.87
N LEU A 45 -10.87 -2.78 7.66
CA LEU A 45 -9.55 -3.31 7.29
C LEU A 45 -9.09 -2.74 5.94
N ALA A 46 -9.96 -2.73 4.94
CA ALA A 46 -9.66 -2.17 3.63
C ALA A 46 -9.35 -0.67 3.70
N ALA A 47 -10.12 0.08 4.47
CA ALA A 47 -9.89 1.50 4.66
C ALA A 47 -8.56 1.77 5.37
N THR A 48 -8.24 1.01 6.42
CA THR A 48 -6.95 1.11 7.12
C THR A 48 -5.79 0.80 6.18
N HIS A 49 -5.90 -0.30 5.42
CA HIS A 49 -4.86 -0.69 4.47
C HIS A 49 -4.65 0.35 3.36
N THR A 50 -5.73 0.89 2.81
CA THR A 50 -5.66 1.97 1.82
C THR A 50 -5.07 3.23 2.43
N GLY A 51 -5.47 3.59 3.65
CA GLY A 51 -4.92 4.72 4.38
C GLY A 51 -3.41 4.58 4.63
N ASP A 52 -2.94 3.39 4.99
CA ASP A 52 -1.51 3.10 5.16
C ASP A 52 -0.73 3.28 3.85
N LEU A 53 -1.30 2.86 2.72
CA LEU A 53 -0.66 3.03 1.41
C LEU A 53 -0.67 4.47 0.94
N VAL A 54 -1.74 5.22 1.18
CA VAL A 54 -1.80 6.66 0.91
C VAL A 54 -0.77 7.40 1.76
N GLY A 55 -0.69 7.08 3.05
CA GLY A 55 0.31 7.60 3.96
C GLY A 55 1.73 7.29 3.50
N PHE A 56 1.97 6.07 3.03
CA PHE A 56 3.26 5.68 2.46
C PHE A 56 3.61 6.48 1.21
N TRP A 57 2.66 6.72 0.30
CA TRP A 57 2.86 7.56 -0.88
C TRP A 57 3.22 9.00 -0.51
N VAL A 58 2.53 9.59 0.46
CA VAL A 58 2.83 10.92 0.98
C VAL A 58 4.24 10.96 1.58
N MET A 59 4.60 10.00 2.43
CA MET A 59 5.93 9.90 3.04
C MET A 59 7.03 9.69 2.00
N TRP A 60 6.76 8.89 0.97
CA TRP A 60 7.67 8.69 -0.15
C TRP A 60 8.06 10.00 -0.81
N HIS A 61 7.08 10.83 -1.14
CA HIS A 61 7.33 12.12 -1.78
C HIS A 61 7.94 13.15 -0.83
N LEU A 62 7.50 13.19 0.43
CA LEU A 62 8.03 14.14 1.42
C LEU A 62 9.46 13.82 1.82
N GLN A 63 9.83 12.56 1.92
CA GLN A 63 11.17 12.13 2.38
C GLN A 63 12.17 11.95 1.23
N GLY A 64 11.75 12.04 -0.01
CA GLY A 64 12.63 11.90 -1.17
C GLY A 64 12.85 10.47 -1.66
N GLY A 65 11.86 9.61 -1.49
CA GLY A 65 11.84 8.26 -2.04
C GLY A 65 12.52 7.22 -1.15
N PHE A 66 13.07 6.19 -1.77
CA PHE A 66 13.67 5.05 -1.06
C PHE A 66 14.78 5.48 -0.09
N GLU A 67 15.74 6.29 -0.55
CA GLU A 67 16.88 6.73 0.26
C GLU A 67 16.43 7.55 1.46
N GLY A 68 15.49 8.47 1.28
CA GLY A 68 14.96 9.28 2.36
C GLY A 68 14.22 8.48 3.42
N LEU A 69 13.47 7.46 3.02
CA LEU A 69 12.78 6.57 3.97
C LEU A 69 13.75 5.68 4.74
N VAL A 70 14.82 5.23 4.12
CA VAL A 70 15.89 4.48 4.80
C VAL A 70 16.65 5.39 5.77
N GLU A 71 16.96 6.62 5.41
CA GLU A 71 17.58 7.61 6.32
C GLU A 71 16.69 7.91 7.52
N MET A 72 15.38 7.92 7.34
CA MET A 72 14.41 8.11 8.43
C MET A 72 14.38 6.94 9.42
N GLY A 73 14.98 5.81 9.07
CA GLY A 73 15.09 4.62 9.92
C GLY A 73 14.26 3.44 9.45
N MET A 74 13.63 3.53 8.28
CA MET A 74 12.87 2.42 7.72
C MET A 74 13.84 1.39 7.10
N HIS A 75 13.64 0.12 7.45
CA HIS A 75 14.47 -0.94 6.88
C HIS A 75 14.23 -1.08 5.37
N PRO A 76 15.29 -1.27 4.54
CA PRO A 76 15.15 -1.37 3.09
C PRO A 76 14.14 -2.42 2.62
N SER A 77 14.10 -3.58 3.25
CA SER A 77 13.13 -4.64 2.91
C SER A 77 11.67 -4.23 3.18
N THR A 78 11.44 -3.40 4.19
CA THR A 78 10.12 -2.85 4.50
C THR A 78 9.69 -1.85 3.43
N VAL A 79 10.60 -1.01 2.98
CA VAL A 79 10.32 -0.06 1.88
C VAL A 79 9.94 -0.81 0.61
N TRP A 80 10.71 -1.84 0.23
CA TRP A 80 10.41 -2.63 -0.97
C TRP A 80 9.09 -3.39 -0.88
N ARG A 81 8.74 -3.93 0.28
CA ARG A 81 7.44 -4.57 0.48
C ARG A 81 6.29 -3.60 0.34
N ARG A 82 6.44 -2.39 0.86
CA ARG A 82 5.42 -1.33 0.74
C ARG A 82 5.27 -0.83 -0.69
N VAL A 83 6.38 -0.66 -1.40
CA VAL A 83 6.37 -0.33 -2.85
C VAL A 83 5.64 -1.40 -3.65
N LYS A 84 5.95 -2.67 -3.41
CA LYS A 84 5.28 -3.79 -4.08
C LYS A 84 3.77 -3.80 -3.81
N ARG A 85 3.37 -3.58 -2.57
CA ARG A 85 1.97 -3.52 -2.16
C ARG A 85 1.26 -2.32 -2.78
N PHE A 86 1.91 -1.17 -2.79
CA PHE A 86 1.41 0.03 -3.46
C PHE A 86 1.16 -0.21 -4.94
N ARG A 87 2.10 -0.79 -5.66
CA ARG A 87 1.95 -1.14 -7.08
C ARG A 87 0.81 -2.14 -7.32
N THR A 88 0.60 -3.05 -6.41
CA THR A 88 -0.51 -4.01 -6.52
C THR A 88 -1.87 -3.32 -6.42
N VAL A 89 -2.03 -2.36 -5.53
CA VAL A 89 -3.29 -1.65 -5.29
C VAL A 89 -3.51 -0.53 -6.30
N PHE A 90 -2.53 0.33 -6.51
CA PHE A 90 -2.66 1.54 -7.36
C PHE A 90 -2.20 1.33 -8.81
N LYS A 91 -1.65 0.16 -9.13
CA LYS A 91 -1.20 -0.22 -10.49
C LYS A 91 -0.09 0.67 -11.07
N ALA A 92 0.61 1.40 -10.23
CA ALA A 92 1.72 2.26 -10.60
C ALA A 92 2.75 2.33 -9.46
N HIS A 93 4.00 2.63 -9.80
CA HIS A 93 5.04 2.93 -8.83
C HIS A 93 4.72 4.24 -8.09
N PRO A 94 5.11 4.42 -6.81
CA PRO A 94 4.90 5.67 -6.09
C PRO A 94 5.40 6.93 -6.82
N ASP A 95 6.47 6.85 -7.59
CA ASP A 95 6.98 7.97 -8.38
C ASP A 95 6.10 8.33 -9.59
N GLU A 96 5.39 7.36 -10.13
CA GLU A 96 4.55 7.52 -11.32
C GLU A 96 3.11 7.87 -10.99
N PHE A 97 2.65 7.45 -9.81
CA PHE A 97 1.28 7.66 -9.39
C PHE A 97 1.05 9.11 -8.99
N VAL A 98 0.03 9.73 -9.60
CA VAL A 98 -0.46 11.06 -9.25
C VAL A 98 -1.82 10.92 -8.58
N MET A 99 -1.94 11.43 -7.37
CA MET A 99 -3.22 11.41 -6.64
C MET A 99 -4.03 12.64 -7.04
N PRO A 100 -5.22 12.47 -7.66
CA PRO A 100 -6.04 13.59 -8.08
C PRO A 100 -6.40 14.51 -6.92
N GLY A 101 -6.22 15.82 -7.11
CA GLY A 101 -6.56 16.83 -6.11
C GLY A 101 -5.58 16.95 -4.94
N VAL A 102 -4.49 16.19 -4.93
CA VAL A 102 -3.47 16.27 -3.88
C VAL A 102 -2.21 16.93 -4.45
N HIS A 103 -1.85 18.06 -3.86
CA HIS A 103 -0.61 18.77 -4.14
C HIS A 103 0.25 18.78 -2.89
N LEU A 104 1.46 18.25 -2.97
CA LEU A 104 2.42 18.24 -1.88
C LEU A 104 3.41 19.38 -2.05
N ASN A 105 3.38 20.35 -1.14
CA ASN A 105 4.40 21.39 -1.05
C ASN A 105 5.56 20.87 -0.21
N ILE A 106 6.50 20.20 -0.85
CA ILE A 106 7.63 19.55 -0.19
C ILE A 106 8.56 20.58 0.46
N GLY A 107 8.77 21.73 -0.19
CA GLY A 107 9.60 22.81 0.34
C GLY A 107 9.06 23.36 1.66
N GLU A 108 7.78 23.69 1.70
CA GLU A 108 7.12 24.19 2.91
C GLU A 108 7.12 23.16 4.03
N TYR A 109 6.87 21.90 3.71
CA TYR A 109 6.96 20.81 4.70
C TYR A 109 8.34 20.75 5.37
N TRP A 110 9.42 20.80 4.59
CA TRP A 110 10.77 20.74 5.12
C TRP A 110 11.15 22.00 5.91
N ASP A 111 10.72 23.17 5.46
CA ASP A 111 10.97 24.42 6.19
C ASP A 111 10.26 24.43 7.55
N ASP A 112 9.02 23.98 7.59
CA ASP A 112 8.26 23.82 8.84
C ASP A 112 8.89 22.75 9.76
N ALA A 113 9.26 21.61 9.22
CA ALA A 113 9.90 20.52 9.96
C ALA A 113 11.25 20.97 10.59
N ARG A 114 12.06 21.71 9.84
CA ARG A 114 13.31 22.30 10.36
C ARG A 114 13.06 23.30 11.46
N THR A 115 12.12 24.20 11.26
CA THR A 115 11.74 25.22 12.23
C THR A 115 11.29 24.56 13.55
N ARG A 116 10.44 23.57 13.49
CA ARG A 116 9.98 22.82 14.68
C ARG A 116 11.10 22.06 15.36
N THR A 117 12.00 21.44 14.59
CA THR A 117 13.13 20.69 15.12
C THR A 117 14.12 21.61 15.82
N LEU A 118 14.46 22.75 15.22
CA LEU A 118 15.31 23.78 15.86
C LEU A 118 14.68 24.32 17.13
N ALA A 119 13.37 24.60 17.12
CA ALA A 119 12.68 25.11 18.30
C ALA A 119 12.68 24.10 19.45
N LYS A 120 12.59 22.81 19.14
CA LYS A 120 12.51 21.75 20.15
C LYS A 120 13.88 21.27 20.66
N TYR A 121 14.84 21.12 19.77
CA TYR A 121 16.15 20.49 20.07
C TYR A 121 17.32 21.44 19.99
N GLY A 122 17.17 22.65 19.45
CA GLY A 122 18.21 23.64 19.30
C GLY A 122 19.22 23.40 18.18
N GLU A 123 19.16 22.24 17.53
CA GLU A 123 20.04 21.87 16.43
C GLU A 123 19.29 21.02 15.41
N LEU A 124 19.81 20.95 14.18
CA LEU A 124 19.27 20.09 13.12
C LEU A 124 20.13 18.84 12.97
N PRO A 125 19.53 17.65 12.91
CA PRO A 125 20.22 16.44 12.49
C PRO A 125 20.80 16.61 11.07
N GLU A 126 21.91 15.94 10.79
CA GLU A 126 22.57 16.02 9.48
C GLU A 126 21.63 15.63 8.33
N SER A 127 20.76 14.65 8.57
CA SER A 127 19.72 14.19 7.62
C SER A 127 18.71 15.29 7.24
N MET A 128 18.49 16.27 8.14
CA MET A 128 17.60 17.40 7.89
C MET A 128 18.31 18.66 7.40
N SER A 129 19.62 18.72 7.50
CA SER A 129 20.41 19.86 7.01
C SER A 129 20.56 19.84 5.49
N ARG A 130 20.49 18.66 4.88
CA ARG A 130 20.43 18.54 3.42
C ARG A 130 18.99 18.57 2.97
N ARG A 131 18.65 19.44 2.03
CA ARG A 131 17.38 19.29 1.31
C ARG A 131 17.37 17.89 0.70
N PRO A 132 16.31 17.07 0.88
CA PRO A 132 16.16 15.92 0.02
C PRO A 132 16.25 16.45 -1.40
N THR A 133 17.02 15.77 -2.23
CA THR A 133 17.05 16.09 -3.65
C THR A 133 15.61 15.89 -4.08
N ALA A 134 14.87 16.97 -4.17
CA ALA A 134 13.50 16.94 -4.64
C ALA A 134 13.52 16.08 -5.88
N ALA A 135 12.57 15.17 -5.98
CA ALA A 135 12.28 14.57 -7.26
C ALA A 135 12.40 15.71 -8.26
N ARG A 136 13.40 15.60 -9.12
CA ARG A 136 13.67 16.63 -10.10
C ARG A 136 12.39 16.87 -10.83
N ASP A 137 11.79 17.99 -10.49
CA ASP A 137 10.97 18.79 -11.34
C ASP A 137 10.05 18.03 -12.29
N SER A 138 8.87 17.76 -11.81
CA SER A 138 7.70 17.91 -12.65
C SER A 138 7.47 19.40 -12.92
N GLU A 139 8.51 20.15 -13.26
CA GLU A 139 8.44 21.40 -13.96
C GLU A 139 8.55 21.08 -15.46
N GLY A 140 7.43 20.92 -16.05
CA GLY A 140 7.25 20.82 -17.48
C GLY A 140 5.83 21.14 -17.82
#